data_53b9246858baf18768bb6af4da2d818d
#
_entry.id   53b9246858baf18768bb6af4da2d818d
#
_cell.length_a   1.000
_cell.length_b   1.000
_cell.length_c   1.000
_cell.angle_alpha   90.00
_cell.angle_beta   90.00
_cell.angle_gamma   90.00
#
_symmetry.space_group_name_H-M   'P 1'
#
loop_
_entity.id
_entity.type
_entity.pdbx_description
1 polymer ?
#
loop_
_entity_poly.entity_id
_entity_poly.type
_entity_poly.pdbx_seq_one_letter_code
_entity_poly.pdbx_strand_id
1 'polypeptide(L)'
;MKRILALFLLLFAVTLRAQDSGSEGKIMLTVFLRHDQSKTVDEINQHLEKTGFRKNFPPAGVEIVSYHILMGIGHVITLRFPPDKLREVNLAFEHGVWGAFRTEFYPTYDYLKAFNDLKQQDAASGTTNPAEKEPEIEKKPPESATPSPTRRPHSKTGQ
;
A
#
# COMPACT_ATOMS: atom_id res chain seq x y z
N MET A 1 -24.13 3.09 -49.89
CA MET A 1 -24.07 3.75 -48.59
C MET A 1 -24.29 2.80 -47.38
N LYS A 2 -25.28 1.88 -47.39
CA LYS A 2 -25.53 0.94 -46.25
C LYS A 2 -24.40 -0.05 -45.95
N ARG A 3 -23.60 -0.46 -46.96
CA ARG A 3 -22.48 -1.41 -46.77
C ARG A 3 -21.23 -0.77 -46.14
N ILE A 4 -21.00 0.52 -46.31
CA ILE A 4 -19.87 1.27 -45.71
C ILE A 4 -20.14 1.53 -44.25
N LEU A 5 -21.40 1.78 -43.86
CA LEU A 5 -21.77 1.98 -42.45
C LEU A 5 -21.59 0.71 -41.61
N ALA A 6 -21.88 -0.48 -42.20
CA ALA A 6 -21.67 -1.76 -41.51
C ALA A 6 -20.18 -2.09 -41.26
N LEU A 7 -19.31 -1.68 -42.20
CA LEU A 7 -17.86 -1.88 -42.04
C LEU A 7 -17.26 -1.00 -40.95
N PHE A 8 -17.76 0.23 -40.80
CA PHE A 8 -17.31 1.15 -39.72
C PHE A 8 -17.76 0.69 -38.34
N LEU A 9 -18.95 0.09 -38.22
CA LEU A 9 -19.45 -0.47 -36.96
C LEU A 9 -18.65 -1.71 -36.52
N LEU A 10 -18.20 -2.51 -37.50
CA LEU A 10 -17.38 -3.70 -37.23
C LEU A 10 -15.95 -3.33 -36.77
N LEU A 11 -15.37 -2.26 -37.30
CA LEU A 11 -14.07 -1.74 -36.87
C LEU A 11 -14.10 -1.13 -35.46
N PHE A 12 -15.22 -0.55 -35.05
CA PHE A 12 -15.35 0.04 -33.72
C PHE A 12 -15.51 -1.01 -32.59
N ALA A 13 -16.02 -2.20 -32.91
CA ALA A 13 -16.19 -3.29 -31.95
C ALA A 13 -14.89 -4.00 -31.58
N VAL A 14 -13.82 -3.85 -32.36
CA VAL A 14 -12.52 -4.51 -32.11
C VAL A 14 -11.64 -3.72 -31.12
N THR A 15 -11.91 -2.42 -30.92
CA THR A 15 -11.07 -1.56 -30.05
C THR A 15 -11.40 -1.63 -28.56
N LEU A 16 -12.44 -2.35 -28.13
CA LEU A 16 -12.86 -2.41 -26.72
C LEU A 16 -12.31 -3.62 -25.93
N ARG A 17 -11.46 -4.46 -26.53
CA ARG A 17 -10.91 -5.66 -25.84
C ARG A 17 -9.42 -5.58 -25.49
N ALA A 18 -8.81 -4.43 -25.53
CA ALA A 18 -7.35 -4.29 -25.36
C ALA A 18 -6.92 -3.75 -23.98
N GLN A 19 -7.69 -3.91 -22.90
CA GLN A 19 -7.33 -3.28 -21.63
C GLN A 19 -7.12 -4.20 -20.43
N ASP A 20 -7.14 -5.53 -20.56
CA ASP A 20 -6.87 -6.40 -19.40
C ASP A 20 -5.85 -7.54 -19.63
N SER A 21 -5.14 -7.56 -20.75
CA SER A 21 -4.15 -8.62 -21.05
C SER A 21 -2.79 -8.40 -20.35
N GLY A 22 -2.63 -7.35 -19.57
CA GLY A 22 -1.33 -6.96 -18.98
C GLY A 22 -0.97 -7.63 -17.65
N SER A 23 -1.95 -8.17 -16.92
CA SER A 23 -1.74 -8.70 -15.56
C SER A 23 -1.87 -10.21 -15.45
N GLU A 24 -2.41 -10.90 -16.47
CA GLU A 24 -2.63 -12.34 -16.42
C GLU A 24 -1.29 -13.09 -16.29
N GLY A 25 -1.15 -13.89 -15.22
CA GLY A 25 0.07 -14.66 -14.92
C GLY A 25 1.22 -13.86 -14.31
N LYS A 26 1.06 -12.56 -14.03
CA LYS A 26 2.06 -11.75 -13.34
C LYS A 26 1.78 -11.67 -11.85
N ILE A 27 2.85 -11.61 -11.06
CA ILE A 27 2.79 -11.33 -9.62
C ILE A 27 3.13 -9.87 -9.34
N MET A 28 2.69 -9.39 -8.18
CA MET A 28 3.07 -8.08 -7.67
C MET A 28 3.90 -8.22 -6.40
N LEU A 29 4.86 -7.32 -6.24
CA LEU A 29 5.75 -7.26 -5.10
C LEU A 29 5.93 -5.80 -4.67
N THR A 30 5.64 -5.51 -3.41
CA THR A 30 5.95 -4.21 -2.81
C THR A 30 7.23 -4.32 -2.00
N VAL A 31 8.18 -3.45 -2.29
CA VAL A 31 9.50 -3.42 -1.67
C VAL A 31 9.67 -2.11 -0.91
N PHE A 32 10.04 -2.21 0.37
CA PHE A 32 10.45 -1.07 1.17
C PHE A 32 11.97 -1.00 1.22
N LEU A 33 12.52 0.14 0.84
CA LEU A 33 13.94 0.47 1.00
C LEU A 33 14.03 1.45 2.16
N ARG A 34 14.26 0.95 3.37
CA ARG A 34 14.42 1.78 4.56
C ARG A 34 15.80 2.41 4.56
N HIS A 35 15.86 3.73 4.69
CA HIS A 35 17.12 4.46 4.79
C HIS A 35 17.94 3.97 5.98
N ASP A 36 19.21 3.74 5.75
CA ASP A 36 20.20 3.64 6.82
C ASP A 36 20.50 5.05 7.33
N GLN A 37 19.87 5.44 8.45
CA GLN A 37 19.98 6.78 9.03
C GLN A 37 21.37 7.06 9.64
N SER A 38 22.28 6.08 9.67
CA SER A 38 23.70 6.32 9.99
C SER A 38 24.47 6.92 8.81
N LYS A 39 23.85 6.98 7.63
CA LYS A 39 24.43 7.52 6.39
C LYS A 39 23.76 8.82 6.00
N THR A 40 24.55 9.71 5.41
CA THR A 40 24.02 10.92 4.76
C THR A 40 23.33 10.58 3.44
N VAL A 41 22.49 11.49 2.98
CA VAL A 41 21.83 11.36 1.65
C VAL A 41 22.86 11.26 0.52
N ASP A 42 23.97 11.98 0.64
CA ASP A 42 25.03 11.96 -0.36
C ASP A 42 25.76 10.61 -0.40
N GLU A 43 26.02 9.99 0.74
CA GLU A 43 26.60 8.64 0.82
C GLU A 43 25.67 7.58 0.20
N ILE A 44 24.36 7.68 0.46
CA ILE A 44 23.34 6.82 -0.17
C ILE A 44 23.35 7.04 -1.69
N ASN A 45 23.36 8.28 -2.15
CA ASN A 45 23.39 8.60 -3.58
C ASN A 45 24.64 8.09 -4.29
N GLN A 46 25.81 8.26 -3.68
CA GLN A 46 27.09 7.72 -4.19
C GLN A 46 27.06 6.20 -4.27
N HIS A 47 26.47 5.53 -3.26
CA HIS A 47 26.31 4.08 -3.29
C HIS A 47 25.46 3.62 -4.48
N LEU A 48 24.29 4.24 -4.69
CA LEU A 48 23.38 3.90 -5.81
C LEU A 48 24.01 4.18 -7.19
N GLU A 49 24.85 5.20 -7.29
CA GLU A 49 25.62 5.50 -8.49
C GLU A 49 26.69 4.43 -8.73
N LYS A 50 27.50 4.12 -7.72
CA LYS A 50 28.57 3.11 -7.77
C LYS A 50 28.06 1.73 -8.14
N THR A 51 26.89 1.33 -7.61
CA THR A 51 26.28 0.03 -7.94
C THR A 51 25.56 0.04 -9.29
N GLY A 52 25.33 1.22 -9.87
CA GLY A 52 24.57 1.39 -11.10
C GLY A 52 23.09 1.09 -10.95
N PHE A 53 22.54 1.09 -9.73
CA PHE A 53 21.15 0.73 -9.48
C PHE A 53 20.19 1.55 -10.34
N ARG A 54 20.31 2.87 -10.35
CA ARG A 54 19.41 3.74 -11.13
C ARG A 54 19.45 3.50 -12.63
N LYS A 55 20.58 3.00 -13.16
CA LYS A 55 20.77 2.71 -14.58
C LYS A 55 20.17 1.35 -14.97
N ASN A 56 20.24 0.38 -14.07
CA ASN A 56 19.93 -1.03 -14.36
C ASN A 56 18.58 -1.48 -13.79
N PHE A 57 17.92 -0.64 -12.99
CA PHE A 57 16.62 -0.90 -12.39
C PHE A 57 15.49 -0.17 -13.12
N PRO A 58 14.36 -0.81 -13.42
CA PRO A 58 14.06 -2.22 -13.13
C PRO A 58 14.70 -3.18 -14.15
N PRO A 59 14.85 -4.47 -13.80
CA PRO A 59 15.26 -5.50 -14.76
C PRO A 59 14.31 -5.60 -15.95
N ALA A 60 14.80 -6.11 -17.08
CA ALA A 60 14.00 -6.27 -18.29
C ALA A 60 12.75 -7.14 -18.03
N GLY A 61 11.57 -6.68 -18.48
CA GLY A 61 10.29 -7.36 -18.29
C GLY A 61 9.64 -7.13 -16.91
N VAL A 62 10.23 -6.27 -16.08
CA VAL A 62 9.67 -5.84 -14.79
C VAL A 62 9.07 -4.44 -14.94
N GLU A 63 7.81 -4.29 -14.57
CA GLU A 63 7.07 -3.02 -14.56
C GLU A 63 7.12 -2.38 -13.18
N ILE A 64 7.40 -1.08 -13.10
CA ILE A 64 7.20 -0.30 -11.89
C ILE A 64 5.76 0.21 -11.89
N VAL A 65 4.91 -0.36 -11.03
CA VAL A 65 3.51 0.06 -10.85
C VAL A 65 3.43 1.37 -10.08
N SER A 66 4.27 1.50 -9.04
CA SER A 66 4.39 2.74 -8.26
C SER A 66 5.76 2.87 -7.63
N TYR A 67 6.21 4.11 -7.43
CA TYR A 67 7.45 4.42 -6.74
C TYR A 67 7.25 5.70 -5.92
N HIS A 68 7.25 5.56 -4.60
CA HIS A 68 7.02 6.66 -3.68
C HIS A 68 8.15 6.76 -2.65
N ILE A 69 8.33 7.97 -2.10
CA ILE A 69 9.17 8.19 -0.93
C ILE A 69 8.25 8.48 0.26
N LEU A 70 8.39 7.67 1.31
CA LEU A 70 7.77 7.92 2.61
C LEU A 70 8.79 8.67 3.49
N MET A 71 8.46 9.91 3.84
CA MET A 71 9.33 10.72 4.70
C MET A 71 9.59 10.00 6.02
N GLY A 72 10.88 9.95 6.43
CA GLY A 72 11.31 9.26 7.64
C GLY A 72 11.44 7.74 7.54
N ILE A 73 10.98 7.12 6.46
CA ILE A 73 11.11 5.68 6.22
C ILE A 73 12.09 5.39 5.08
N GLY A 74 11.80 5.90 3.89
CA GLY A 74 12.57 5.63 2.68
C GLY A 74 11.70 5.42 1.45
N HIS A 75 12.10 4.54 0.55
CA HIS A 75 11.40 4.31 -0.70
C HIS A 75 10.41 3.13 -0.57
N VAL A 76 9.28 3.24 -1.25
CA VAL A 76 8.32 2.15 -1.46
C VAL A 76 8.11 1.98 -2.94
N ILE A 77 8.37 0.78 -3.44
CA ILE A 77 8.31 0.45 -4.85
C ILE A 77 7.38 -0.75 -5.01
N THR A 78 6.34 -0.60 -5.84
CA THR A 78 5.49 -1.73 -6.22
C THR A 78 5.84 -2.13 -7.65
N LEU A 79 6.17 -3.40 -7.81
CA LEU A 79 6.57 -4.02 -9.07
C LEU A 79 5.51 -5.02 -9.54
N ARG A 80 5.43 -5.22 -10.87
CA ARG A 80 4.65 -6.27 -11.51
C ARG A 80 5.51 -6.99 -12.52
N PHE A 81 5.59 -8.32 -12.44
CA PHE A 81 6.47 -9.12 -13.29
C PHE A 81 6.04 -10.60 -13.33
N PRO A 82 6.47 -11.38 -14.35
CA PRO A 82 6.26 -12.82 -14.40
C PRO A 82 6.96 -13.52 -13.22
N PRO A 83 6.38 -14.60 -12.63
CA PRO A 83 6.95 -15.27 -11.45
C PRO A 83 8.39 -15.77 -11.60
N ASP A 84 8.81 -16.16 -12.80
CA ASP A 84 10.16 -16.59 -13.12
C ASP A 84 11.22 -15.48 -12.96
N LYS A 85 10.80 -14.22 -12.97
CA LYS A 85 11.67 -13.05 -12.73
C LYS A 85 11.94 -12.75 -11.27
N LEU A 86 11.28 -13.44 -10.32
CA LEU A 86 11.40 -13.14 -8.89
C LEU A 86 12.85 -13.13 -8.39
N ARG A 87 13.66 -14.11 -8.82
CA ARG A 87 15.09 -14.18 -8.46
C ARG A 87 15.87 -12.99 -9.01
N GLU A 88 15.61 -12.60 -10.26
CA GLU A 88 16.29 -11.48 -10.91
C GLU A 88 15.96 -10.14 -10.21
N VAL A 89 14.69 -9.96 -9.86
CA VAL A 89 14.22 -8.80 -9.07
C VAL A 89 14.92 -8.74 -7.71
N ASN A 90 14.97 -9.85 -6.97
CA ASN A 90 15.66 -9.91 -5.68
C ASN A 90 17.13 -9.52 -5.80
N LEU A 91 17.85 -10.12 -6.77
CA LEU A 91 19.26 -9.83 -7.00
C LEU A 91 19.52 -8.36 -7.40
N ALA A 92 18.59 -7.73 -8.14
CA ALA A 92 18.71 -6.32 -8.48
C ALA A 92 18.72 -5.43 -7.24
N PHE A 93 17.91 -5.76 -6.24
CA PHE A 93 17.93 -5.05 -4.96
C PHE A 93 19.17 -5.40 -4.13
N GLU A 94 19.52 -6.69 -4.00
CA GLU A 94 20.69 -7.10 -3.23
C GLU A 94 21.97 -6.42 -3.72
N HIS A 95 22.22 -6.46 -5.03
CA HIS A 95 23.41 -5.86 -5.61
C HIS A 95 23.36 -4.34 -5.69
N GLY A 96 22.14 -3.79 -5.83
CA GLY A 96 21.97 -2.37 -6.10
C GLY A 96 21.86 -1.50 -4.87
N VAL A 97 21.21 -1.98 -3.80
CA VAL A 97 20.83 -1.12 -2.67
C VAL A 97 21.35 -1.58 -1.31
N TRP A 98 21.75 -2.86 -1.15
CA TRP A 98 22.32 -3.31 0.12
C TRP A 98 23.59 -2.54 0.47
N GLY A 99 23.73 -2.18 1.74
CA GLY A 99 24.77 -1.27 2.21
C GLY A 99 24.35 0.21 2.26
N ALA A 100 23.23 0.58 1.62
CA ALA A 100 22.60 1.89 1.75
C ALA A 100 21.18 1.83 2.30
N PHE A 101 20.52 0.68 2.12
CA PHE A 101 19.14 0.46 2.58
C PHE A 101 18.99 -0.90 3.23
N ARG A 102 18.07 -0.98 4.19
CA ARG A 102 17.46 -2.22 4.64
C ARG A 102 16.24 -2.49 3.76
N THR A 103 16.15 -3.70 3.19
CA THR A 103 15.08 -4.10 2.27
C THR A 103 14.05 -5.00 2.96
N GLU A 104 12.77 -4.76 2.65
CA GLU A 104 11.65 -5.61 3.08
C GLU A 104 10.78 -5.88 1.86
N PHE A 105 10.40 -7.15 1.64
CA PHE A 105 9.67 -7.60 0.46
C PHE A 105 8.30 -8.16 0.85
N TYR A 106 7.24 -7.66 0.22
CA TYR A 106 5.87 -8.06 0.51
C TYR A 106 5.16 -8.45 -0.80
N PRO A 107 4.79 -9.74 -0.97
CA PRO A 107 3.85 -10.11 -2.04
C PRO A 107 2.59 -9.27 -1.93
N THR A 108 2.16 -8.71 -3.05
CA THR A 108 1.05 -7.76 -3.10
C THR A 108 0.10 -8.17 -4.24
N TYR A 109 -1.15 -7.80 -4.14
CA TYR A 109 -2.13 -7.94 -5.22
C TYR A 109 -3.00 -6.68 -5.28
N ASP A 110 -3.55 -6.41 -6.47
CA ASP A 110 -4.47 -5.30 -6.66
C ASP A 110 -5.86 -5.70 -6.14
N TYR A 111 -6.30 -5.02 -5.10
CA TYR A 111 -7.60 -5.23 -4.48
C TYR A 111 -8.67 -4.24 -4.94
N LEU A 112 -8.30 -3.19 -5.68
CA LEU A 112 -9.21 -2.09 -6.01
C LEU A 112 -10.45 -2.57 -6.76
N LYS A 113 -10.27 -3.46 -7.74
CA LYS A 113 -11.40 -4.01 -8.50
C LYS A 113 -12.35 -4.80 -7.59
N ALA A 114 -11.83 -5.74 -6.80
CA ALA A 114 -12.62 -6.55 -5.87
C ALA A 114 -13.35 -5.67 -4.84
N PHE A 115 -12.67 -4.64 -4.32
CA PHE A 115 -13.28 -3.68 -3.40
C PHE A 115 -14.46 -2.93 -4.02
N ASN A 116 -14.31 -2.45 -5.26
CA ASN A 116 -15.37 -1.75 -5.95
C ASN A 116 -16.55 -2.67 -6.29
N ASP A 117 -16.30 -3.91 -6.66
CA ASP A 117 -17.34 -4.91 -6.93
C ASP A 117 -18.14 -5.19 -5.65
N LEU A 118 -17.48 -5.38 -4.51
CA LEU A 118 -18.12 -5.55 -3.20
C LEU A 118 -18.94 -4.33 -2.80
N LYS A 119 -18.39 -3.14 -2.95
CA LYS A 119 -19.09 -1.89 -2.65
C LYS A 119 -20.38 -1.73 -3.49
N GLN A 120 -20.36 -2.15 -4.75
CA GLN A 120 -21.55 -2.14 -5.60
C GLN A 120 -22.59 -3.18 -5.14
N GLN A 121 -22.15 -4.36 -4.72
CA GLN A 121 -23.03 -5.41 -4.18
C GLN A 121 -23.70 -4.94 -2.89
N ASP A 122 -22.96 -4.32 -1.96
CA ASP A 122 -23.49 -3.77 -0.72
C ASP A 122 -24.54 -2.67 -0.99
N ALA A 123 -24.27 -1.80 -1.95
CA ALA A 123 -25.22 -0.76 -2.36
C ALA A 123 -26.50 -1.33 -2.98
N ALA A 124 -26.38 -2.41 -3.78
CA ALA A 124 -27.52 -3.08 -4.40
C ALA A 124 -28.36 -3.89 -3.42
N SER A 125 -27.74 -4.44 -2.37
CA SER A 125 -28.41 -5.22 -1.31
C SER A 125 -29.12 -4.38 -0.25
N GLY A 126 -28.98 -3.05 -0.31
CA GLY A 126 -29.64 -2.13 0.63
C GLY A 126 -29.14 -2.26 2.09
N THR A 127 -28.01 -2.91 2.29
CA THR A 127 -27.38 -3.07 3.61
C THR A 127 -26.79 -1.75 4.05
N THR A 128 -27.55 -0.98 4.84
CA THR A 128 -27.04 0.19 5.55
C THR A 128 -25.87 -0.26 6.43
N ASN A 129 -24.76 0.44 6.28
CA ASN A 129 -23.52 0.22 7.04
C ASN A 129 -23.84 0.21 8.55
N PRO A 130 -23.49 -0.86 9.32
CA PRO A 130 -23.75 -0.91 10.77
C PRO A 130 -23.08 0.20 11.58
N ALA A 131 -22.14 0.95 10.98
CA ALA A 131 -21.41 2.04 11.63
C ALA A 131 -22.25 3.34 11.83
N GLU A 132 -23.47 3.43 11.28
CA GLU A 132 -24.30 4.65 11.38
C GLU A 132 -25.45 4.54 12.41
N LYS A 133 -25.43 3.50 13.22
CA LYS A 133 -26.22 3.48 14.46
C LYS A 133 -25.36 4.04 15.59
N GLU A 134 -25.35 5.34 15.70
CA GLU A 134 -24.94 6.05 16.93
C GLU A 134 -25.75 5.45 18.09
N PRO A 135 -25.14 4.92 19.16
CA PRO A 135 -25.91 4.44 20.29
C PRO A 135 -26.59 5.63 20.94
N GLU A 136 -27.91 5.63 20.90
CA GLU A 136 -28.76 6.57 21.68
C GLU A 136 -28.35 6.45 23.14
N ILE A 137 -27.61 7.44 23.62
CA ILE A 137 -27.18 7.53 25.02
C ILE A 137 -28.43 7.81 25.85
N GLU A 138 -29.00 6.75 26.39
CA GLU A 138 -30.04 6.81 27.42
C GLU A 138 -29.50 7.66 28.57
N LYS A 139 -30.04 8.87 28.69
CA LYS A 139 -29.76 9.81 29.82
C LYS A 139 -30.26 9.18 31.11
N LYS A 140 -29.41 8.46 31.82
CA LYS A 140 -29.63 8.04 33.20
C LYS A 140 -29.68 9.32 34.07
N PRO A 141 -30.71 9.49 34.94
CA PRO A 141 -30.80 10.65 35.86
C PRO A 141 -29.60 10.65 36.83
N PRO A 142 -29.22 11.83 37.36
CA PRO A 142 -28.07 11.94 38.26
C PRO A 142 -28.35 11.25 39.61
N GLU A 143 -27.56 10.25 39.91
CA GLU A 143 -27.60 9.57 41.21
C GLU A 143 -26.93 10.48 42.26
N SER A 144 -27.65 10.65 43.36
CA SER A 144 -27.34 11.54 44.46
C SER A 144 -25.96 11.28 45.11
N ALA A 145 -25.29 12.38 45.41
CA ALA A 145 -24.00 12.43 46.07
C ALA A 145 -24.01 11.74 47.46
N THR A 146 -23.10 10.77 47.62
CA THR A 146 -22.72 10.21 48.92
C THR A 146 -21.44 10.91 49.39
N PRO A 147 -21.35 11.38 50.65
CA PRO A 147 -20.22 12.18 51.13
C PRO A 147 -18.96 11.37 51.35
N SER A 148 -17.82 11.96 50.99
CA SER A 148 -16.47 11.43 51.15
C SER A 148 -16.09 11.20 52.63
N PRO A 149 -15.37 10.11 52.94
CA PRO A 149 -14.82 9.91 54.31
C PRO A 149 -13.55 10.75 54.55
N THR A 150 -13.54 11.36 55.69
CA THR A 150 -12.54 12.24 56.27
C THR A 150 -11.14 11.60 56.31
N ARG A 151 -10.15 12.35 55.82
CA ARG A 151 -8.71 12.03 55.81
C ARG A 151 -8.14 12.15 57.24
N ARG A 152 -7.62 11.03 57.80
CA ARG A 152 -6.83 11.06 59.04
C ARG A 152 -5.42 11.57 58.78
N PRO A 153 -4.83 12.37 59.65
CA PRO A 153 -3.45 12.82 59.54
C PRO A 153 -2.49 11.75 60.02
N HIS A 154 -1.47 11.44 59.22
CA HIS A 154 -0.33 10.64 59.66
C HIS A 154 0.62 11.51 60.51
N SER A 155 0.82 11.07 61.73
CA SER A 155 1.81 11.59 62.65
C SER A 155 3.26 11.20 62.20
N LYS A 156 4.14 12.20 62.25
CA LYS A 156 5.58 12.02 62.15
C LYS A 156 6.13 11.47 63.47
N THR A 157 6.99 10.46 63.42
CA THR A 157 8.00 10.14 64.42
C THR A 157 9.04 9.38 63.59
N GLY A 158 10.30 9.74 63.37
CA GLY A 158 11.38 10.17 64.27
C GLY A 158 12.22 8.95 64.64
N GLN A 159 13.22 8.66 63.86
CA GLN A 159 14.65 8.36 64.18
C GLN A 159 15.37 7.97 62.91
#